data_0ef40e09687bb29a0f2550a09a161d93
#
_entry.id   0ef40e09687bb29a0f2550a09a161d93
#
_cell.length_a   1.000
_cell.length_b   1.000
_cell.length_c   1.000
_cell.angle_alpha   90.00
_cell.angle_beta   90.00
_cell.angle_gamma   90.00
#
_symmetry.space_group_name_H-M   'P 1'
#
loop_
_entity.id
_entity.type
_entity.pdbx_description
1 polymer ?
#
loop_
_entity_poly.entity_id
_entity_poly.type
_entity_poly.pdbx_seq_one_letter_code
_entity_poly.pdbx_strand_id
1 'polypeptide(L)'
;PIADAVKQHFKDIHHDIDVHNVTYENGQARERTQILMDLSNKFNALVLGTGDLSELALGWATYNGDHMSMYNVNASIPKTLAKHLVMWFATSVGTSTPQGVLIHETLLDVLNTPISPELTPAASDGEIQQKTENLIGPYELHDFFLYYMLRYGYTPRKIFMLAKTAFGDEYDNKTVKKWLTKFMWRFFSQQFKRSCLPDGPKVGTVSLSPRGDWRMPSDAASAIWIKECETLPE
;
A
#
# COMPACT_ATOMS: atom_id res chain seq x y z
N PRO A 1 -18.55 -19.64 -3.58
CA PRO A 1 -19.17 -18.65 -4.49
C PRO A 1 -18.12 -17.79 -5.22
N ILE A 2 -17.23 -17.05 -4.48
CA ILE A 2 -16.17 -16.25 -5.11
C ILE A 2 -15.19 -17.14 -5.89
N ALA A 3 -14.80 -18.27 -5.31
CA ALA A 3 -13.88 -19.20 -5.94
C ALA A 3 -14.42 -19.74 -7.27
N ASP A 4 -15.71 -20.00 -7.38
CA ASP A 4 -16.31 -20.50 -8.61
C ASP A 4 -16.43 -19.42 -9.69
N ALA A 5 -16.74 -18.19 -9.31
CA ALA A 5 -16.75 -17.03 -10.21
C ALA A 5 -15.35 -16.77 -10.78
N VAL A 6 -14.33 -16.75 -9.94
CA VAL A 6 -12.91 -16.59 -10.34
C VAL A 6 -12.46 -17.73 -11.26
N LYS A 7 -12.82 -18.99 -10.96
CA LYS A 7 -12.52 -20.12 -11.82
C LYS A 7 -13.17 -20.01 -13.19
N GLN A 8 -14.43 -19.58 -13.25
CA GLN A 8 -15.10 -19.36 -14.51
C GLN A 8 -14.47 -18.24 -15.31
N HIS A 9 -14.17 -17.10 -14.67
CA HIS A 9 -13.46 -15.99 -15.27
C HIS A 9 -12.12 -16.40 -15.90
N PHE A 10 -11.31 -17.21 -15.20
CA PHE A 10 -10.03 -17.69 -15.73
C PHE A 10 -10.19 -18.61 -16.92
N LYS A 11 -11.24 -19.46 -16.95
CA LYS A 11 -11.58 -20.25 -18.13
C LYS A 11 -11.92 -19.36 -19.33
N ASP A 12 -12.71 -18.30 -19.11
CA ASP A 12 -13.15 -17.40 -20.18
C ASP A 12 -12.00 -16.62 -20.80
N ILE A 13 -10.98 -16.26 -20.03
CA ILE A 13 -9.77 -15.58 -20.50
C ILE A 13 -8.62 -16.55 -20.86
N HIS A 14 -8.86 -17.84 -20.84
CA HIS A 14 -7.84 -18.88 -21.09
C HIS A 14 -6.60 -18.79 -20.20
N HIS A 15 -6.79 -18.41 -18.92
CA HIS A 15 -5.73 -18.37 -17.90
C HIS A 15 -5.76 -19.67 -17.10
N ASP A 16 -4.59 -20.33 -16.97
CA ASP A 16 -4.44 -21.49 -16.11
C ASP A 16 -4.52 -21.10 -14.64
N ILE A 17 -5.45 -21.71 -13.91
CA ILE A 17 -5.68 -21.41 -12.49
C ILE A 17 -4.50 -21.75 -11.58
N ASP A 18 -3.64 -22.68 -12.00
CA ASP A 18 -2.45 -23.08 -11.25
C ASP A 18 -1.28 -22.11 -11.46
N VAL A 19 -1.41 -21.14 -12.40
CA VAL A 19 -0.42 -20.10 -12.64
C VAL A 19 -0.71 -18.87 -11.76
N HIS A 20 -0.10 -18.81 -10.60
CA HIS A 20 -0.28 -17.76 -9.59
C HIS A 20 0.56 -16.51 -9.90
N ASN A 21 0.25 -15.83 -10.98
CA ASN A 21 0.91 -14.60 -11.43
C ASN A 21 0.02 -13.36 -11.17
N VAL A 22 0.47 -12.20 -11.65
CA VAL A 22 -0.26 -10.93 -11.51
C VAL A 22 -1.69 -10.97 -12.08
N THR A 23 -1.97 -11.80 -13.09
CA THR A 23 -3.32 -12.00 -13.63
C THR A 23 -4.20 -12.70 -12.62
N TYR A 24 -3.67 -13.75 -11.97
CA TYR A 24 -4.35 -14.48 -10.92
C TYR A 24 -4.68 -13.58 -9.72
N GLU A 25 -3.70 -12.82 -9.23
CA GLU A 25 -3.89 -11.89 -8.11
C GLU A 25 -4.92 -10.81 -8.44
N ASN A 26 -4.74 -10.13 -9.57
CA ASN A 26 -5.62 -9.03 -9.97
C ASN A 26 -7.05 -9.49 -10.30
N GLY A 27 -7.23 -10.69 -10.83
CA GLY A 27 -8.54 -11.28 -11.08
C GLY A 27 -9.34 -11.42 -9.80
N GLN A 28 -8.72 -11.95 -8.73
CA GLN A 28 -9.36 -12.09 -7.42
C GLN A 28 -9.69 -10.75 -6.77
N ALA A 29 -8.77 -9.77 -6.85
CA ALA A 29 -8.98 -8.45 -6.27
C ALA A 29 -10.17 -7.74 -6.94
N ARG A 30 -10.32 -7.85 -8.27
CA ARG A 30 -11.45 -7.26 -9.00
C ARG A 30 -12.77 -7.95 -8.70
N GLU A 31 -12.78 -9.27 -8.60
CA GLU A 31 -13.98 -10.02 -8.22
C GLU A 31 -14.51 -9.61 -6.84
N ARG A 32 -13.62 -9.47 -5.86
CA ARG A 32 -13.98 -8.96 -4.53
C ARG A 32 -14.58 -7.55 -4.59
N THR A 33 -13.99 -6.67 -5.38
CA THR A 33 -14.48 -5.30 -5.55
C THR A 33 -15.86 -5.28 -6.22
N GLN A 34 -16.07 -6.09 -7.27
CA GLN A 34 -17.37 -6.21 -7.92
C GLN A 34 -18.45 -6.63 -6.92
N ILE A 35 -18.21 -7.66 -6.14
CA ILE A 35 -19.16 -8.13 -5.11
C ILE A 35 -19.47 -7.02 -4.08
N LEU A 36 -18.45 -6.29 -3.61
CA LEU A 36 -18.67 -5.21 -2.65
C LEU A 36 -19.53 -4.08 -3.24
N MET A 37 -19.31 -3.71 -4.50
CA MET A 37 -20.09 -2.69 -5.19
C MET A 37 -21.55 -3.13 -5.39
N ASP A 38 -21.78 -4.39 -5.79
CA ASP A 38 -23.12 -4.96 -5.94
C ASP A 38 -23.86 -5.06 -4.59
N LEU A 39 -23.13 -5.46 -3.53
CA LEU A 39 -23.71 -5.47 -2.17
C LEU A 39 -24.06 -4.05 -1.70
N SER A 40 -23.24 -3.05 -2.03
CA SER A 40 -23.56 -1.66 -1.68
C SER A 40 -24.87 -1.20 -2.32
N ASN A 41 -25.09 -1.54 -3.59
CA ASN A 41 -26.34 -1.26 -4.27
C ASN A 41 -27.53 -2.01 -3.61
N LYS A 42 -27.34 -3.31 -3.34
CA LYS A 42 -28.38 -4.16 -2.73
C LYS A 42 -28.84 -3.66 -1.36
N PHE A 43 -27.88 -3.17 -0.56
CA PHE A 43 -28.14 -2.74 0.82
C PHE A 43 -28.25 -1.23 0.98
N ASN A 44 -28.21 -0.46 -0.10
CA ASN A 44 -28.14 1.00 -0.08
C ASN A 44 -27.03 1.51 0.87
N ALA A 45 -25.83 0.95 0.70
CA ALA A 45 -24.69 1.16 1.58
C ALA A 45 -23.53 1.84 0.83
N LEU A 46 -22.49 2.18 1.58
CA LEU A 46 -21.26 2.79 1.08
C LEU A 46 -20.10 1.79 1.21
N VAL A 47 -19.30 1.63 0.15
CA VAL A 47 -18.05 0.89 0.21
C VAL A 47 -16.94 1.79 0.74
N LEU A 48 -16.39 1.44 1.91
CA LEU A 48 -15.22 2.12 2.48
C LEU A 48 -13.93 1.45 1.98
N GLY A 49 -13.02 2.28 1.46
CA GLY A 49 -11.70 1.83 1.06
C GLY A 49 -10.77 1.61 2.24
N THR A 50 -9.88 0.65 2.10
CA THR A 50 -8.89 0.27 3.12
C THR A 50 -7.45 0.64 2.74
N GLY A 51 -7.21 1.09 1.50
CA GLY A 51 -5.89 1.52 1.03
C GLY A 51 -5.37 2.72 1.82
N ASP A 52 -4.09 2.77 2.06
CA ASP A 52 -3.41 3.85 2.78
C ASP A 52 -2.53 4.72 1.86
N LEU A 53 -1.98 5.80 2.42
CA LEU A 53 -1.16 6.75 1.67
C LEU A 53 0.10 6.11 1.08
N SER A 54 0.72 5.17 1.78
CA SER A 54 1.94 4.49 1.33
C SER A 54 1.68 3.59 0.12
N GLU A 55 0.58 2.84 0.16
CA GLU A 55 0.11 2.02 -0.98
C GLU A 55 -0.23 2.89 -2.18
N LEU A 56 -0.89 4.02 -1.96
CA LEU A 56 -1.22 4.97 -3.01
C LEU A 56 0.04 5.60 -3.64
N ALA A 57 1.05 5.91 -2.84
CA ALA A 57 2.33 6.46 -3.33
C ALA A 57 3.06 5.48 -4.24
N LEU A 58 3.11 4.20 -3.83
CA LEU A 58 3.78 3.14 -4.56
C LEU A 58 2.92 2.53 -5.68
N GLY A 59 1.64 2.86 -5.74
CA GLY A 59 0.66 2.19 -6.60
C GLY A 59 0.57 0.69 -6.28
N TRP A 60 0.71 0.32 -5.01
CA TRP A 60 0.63 -1.06 -4.54
C TRP A 60 -0.82 -1.44 -4.28
N ALA A 61 -1.56 -1.55 -5.34
CA ALA A 61 -2.96 -1.94 -5.38
C ALA A 61 -3.32 -2.41 -6.79
N THR A 62 -4.32 -3.26 -6.91
CA THR A 62 -4.87 -3.68 -8.19
C THR A 62 -5.73 -2.56 -8.78
N TYR A 63 -5.37 -2.10 -9.99
CA TYR A 63 -6.18 -1.12 -10.73
C TYR A 63 -7.60 -1.64 -10.97
N ASN A 64 -8.61 -0.83 -10.66
CA ASN A 64 -10.02 -1.22 -10.65
C ASN A 64 -10.34 -2.45 -9.77
N GLY A 65 -9.55 -2.66 -8.73
CA GLY A 65 -9.74 -3.69 -7.72
C GLY A 65 -9.79 -3.08 -6.33
N ASP A 66 -8.91 -3.53 -5.46
CA ASP A 66 -8.84 -3.13 -4.05
C ASP A 66 -8.57 -1.63 -3.81
N HIS A 67 -8.09 -0.88 -4.80
CA HIS A 67 -7.95 0.57 -4.68
C HIS A 67 -9.27 1.34 -4.91
N MET A 68 -10.34 0.66 -5.38
CA MET A 68 -11.63 1.29 -5.68
C MET A 68 -12.58 1.21 -4.49
N SER A 69 -13.14 2.38 -4.16
CA SER A 69 -14.18 2.52 -3.14
C SER A 69 -14.94 3.81 -3.38
N MET A 70 -16.04 4.02 -2.66
CA MET A 70 -16.78 5.27 -2.71
C MET A 70 -16.16 6.34 -1.83
N TYR A 71 -15.48 5.92 -0.74
CA TYR A 71 -14.74 6.80 0.17
C TYR A 71 -13.58 6.03 0.81
N ASN A 72 -12.37 6.63 0.88
CA ASN A 72 -11.21 5.99 1.48
C ASN A 72 -10.75 6.73 2.73
N VAL A 73 -11.04 6.18 3.90
CA VAL A 73 -10.75 6.81 5.20
C VAL A 73 -9.26 6.96 5.51
N ASN A 74 -8.41 6.11 4.93
CA ASN A 74 -6.97 6.10 5.17
C ASN A 74 -6.14 6.75 4.05
N ALA A 75 -6.79 7.44 3.09
CA ALA A 75 -6.13 7.99 1.90
C ALA A 75 -4.94 8.92 2.19
N SER A 76 -4.89 9.56 3.36
CA SER A 76 -3.78 10.43 3.77
C SER A 76 -3.05 9.95 5.03
N ILE A 77 -3.22 8.69 5.41
CA ILE A 77 -2.54 8.07 6.56
C ILE A 77 -1.47 7.12 6.03
N PRO A 78 -0.17 7.41 6.23
CA PRO A 78 0.88 6.47 5.85
C PRO A 78 0.83 5.20 6.71
N LYS A 79 1.32 4.09 6.16
CA LYS A 79 1.31 2.76 6.81
C LYS A 79 1.98 2.78 8.19
N THR A 80 3.08 3.51 8.31
CA THR A 80 3.79 3.66 9.59
C THR A 80 2.93 4.37 10.63
N LEU A 81 2.22 5.44 10.26
CA LEU A 81 1.29 6.12 11.16
C LEU A 81 0.10 5.23 11.53
N ALA A 82 -0.43 4.46 10.57
CA ALA A 82 -1.51 3.51 10.85
C ALA A 82 -1.09 2.48 11.92
N LYS A 83 0.12 1.92 11.81
CA LYS A 83 0.70 1.04 12.84
C LYS A 83 0.77 1.72 14.22
N HIS A 84 1.24 2.97 14.27
CA HIS A 84 1.29 3.74 15.51
C HIS A 84 -0.10 4.00 16.12
N LEU A 85 -1.09 4.31 15.30
CA LEU A 85 -2.47 4.53 15.76
C LEU A 85 -3.08 3.25 16.33
N VAL A 86 -2.86 2.11 15.68
CA VAL A 86 -3.32 0.80 16.18
C VAL A 86 -2.63 0.46 17.50
N MET A 87 -1.31 0.66 17.60
CA MET A 87 -0.56 0.44 18.85
C MET A 87 -1.07 1.35 19.98
N TRP A 88 -1.24 2.65 19.68
CA TRP A 88 -1.78 3.59 20.65
C TRP A 88 -3.16 3.19 21.16
N PHE A 89 -4.05 2.77 20.25
CA PHE A 89 -5.38 2.32 20.65
C PHE A 89 -5.31 1.03 21.48
N ALA A 90 -4.51 0.05 21.05
CA ALA A 90 -4.30 -1.20 21.79
C ALA A 90 -3.82 -0.95 23.23
N THR A 91 -2.90 0.01 23.42
CA THR A 91 -2.39 0.36 24.75
C THR A 91 -3.35 1.25 25.57
N SER A 92 -4.26 1.95 24.90
CA SER A 92 -5.25 2.83 25.54
C SER A 92 -6.50 2.06 26.01
N VAL A 93 -6.79 0.90 25.44
CA VAL A 93 -7.89 0.04 25.85
C VAL A 93 -7.60 -0.53 27.22
N GLY A 94 -8.52 -0.32 28.16
CA GLY A 94 -8.37 -0.87 29.51
C GLY A 94 -8.45 -2.40 29.51
N THR A 95 -7.47 -3.07 30.08
CA THR A 95 -7.41 -4.54 30.21
C THR A 95 -8.10 -5.08 31.47
N SER A 96 -8.87 -4.25 32.15
CA SER A 96 -9.59 -4.63 33.36
C SER A 96 -10.85 -5.48 33.12
N THR A 97 -11.26 -5.62 31.88
CA THR A 97 -12.39 -6.47 31.46
C THR A 97 -11.94 -7.53 30.46
N PRO A 98 -12.59 -8.71 30.39
CA PRO A 98 -12.28 -9.73 29.41
C PRO A 98 -12.34 -9.22 27.96
N GLN A 99 -13.29 -8.32 27.67
CA GLN A 99 -13.40 -7.68 26.37
C GLN A 99 -12.21 -6.78 26.07
N GLY A 100 -11.74 -6.00 27.01
CA GLY A 100 -10.57 -5.14 26.86
C GLY A 100 -9.29 -5.94 26.61
N VAL A 101 -9.11 -7.06 27.32
CA VAL A 101 -8.00 -8.00 27.08
C VAL A 101 -8.06 -8.54 25.67
N LEU A 102 -9.22 -9.04 25.21
CA LEU A 102 -9.39 -9.58 23.87
C LEU A 102 -9.06 -8.55 22.77
N ILE A 103 -9.54 -7.31 22.92
CA ILE A 103 -9.25 -6.24 21.97
C ILE A 103 -7.74 -5.95 21.93
N HIS A 104 -7.11 -5.81 23.08
CA HIS A 104 -5.68 -5.56 23.20
C HIS A 104 -4.86 -6.65 22.49
N GLU A 105 -5.09 -7.92 22.83
CA GLU A 105 -4.37 -9.06 22.26
C GLU A 105 -4.59 -9.17 20.75
N THR A 106 -5.83 -9.00 20.28
CA THR A 106 -6.16 -9.03 18.85
C THR A 106 -5.42 -7.94 18.06
N LEU A 107 -5.35 -6.71 18.60
CA LEU A 107 -4.66 -5.61 17.93
C LEU A 107 -3.14 -5.80 17.91
N LEU A 108 -2.57 -6.39 18.96
CA LEU A 108 -1.15 -6.75 18.95
C LEU A 108 -0.85 -7.85 17.94
N ASP A 109 -1.72 -8.85 17.82
CA ASP A 109 -1.59 -9.90 16.83
C ASP A 109 -1.65 -9.34 15.39
N VAL A 110 -2.59 -8.43 15.11
CA VAL A 110 -2.65 -7.70 13.83
C VAL A 110 -1.36 -6.95 13.53
N LEU A 111 -0.78 -6.26 14.51
CA LEU A 111 0.48 -5.53 14.33
C LEU A 111 1.69 -6.44 14.06
N ASN A 112 1.70 -7.63 14.63
CA ASN A 112 2.75 -8.64 14.47
C ASN A 112 2.58 -9.47 13.20
N THR A 113 1.40 -9.45 12.58
CA THR A 113 1.15 -10.18 11.33
C THR A 113 1.88 -9.51 10.17
N PRO A 114 2.70 -10.24 9.40
CA PRO A 114 3.39 -9.69 8.23
C PRO A 114 2.41 -9.18 7.19
N ILE A 115 2.72 -8.03 6.59
CA ILE A 115 1.90 -7.46 5.52
C ILE A 115 2.02 -8.33 4.27
N SER A 116 0.88 -8.82 3.79
CA SER A 116 0.77 -9.66 2.59
C SER A 116 -0.42 -9.20 1.74
N PRO A 117 -0.35 -9.31 0.40
CA PRO A 117 -1.51 -9.07 -0.46
C PRO A 117 -2.60 -10.14 -0.32
N GLU A 118 -2.31 -11.28 0.33
CA GLU A 118 -3.25 -12.41 0.57
C GLU A 118 -3.97 -12.92 -0.70
N LEU A 119 -3.31 -12.80 -1.85
CA LEU A 119 -3.88 -13.15 -3.15
C LEU A 119 -3.34 -14.46 -3.72
N THR A 120 -2.23 -14.95 -3.16
CA THR A 120 -1.67 -16.26 -3.48
C THR A 120 -2.06 -17.28 -2.42
N PRO A 121 -2.23 -18.57 -2.77
CA PRO A 121 -2.49 -19.60 -1.79
C PRO A 121 -1.38 -19.62 -0.72
N ALA A 122 -1.77 -19.87 0.53
CA ALA A 122 -0.80 -20.11 1.59
C ALA A 122 0.05 -21.35 1.28
N ALA A 123 1.25 -21.43 1.84
CA ALA A 123 2.05 -22.65 1.79
C ALA A 123 1.32 -23.82 2.48
N SER A 124 1.75 -25.03 2.21
CA SER A 124 1.15 -26.24 2.80
C SER A 124 1.18 -26.29 4.34
N ASP A 125 2.05 -25.49 4.95
CA ASP A 125 2.19 -25.28 6.40
C ASP A 125 1.38 -24.09 6.94
N GLY A 126 0.65 -23.36 6.05
CA GLY A 126 -0.12 -22.17 6.39
C GLY A 126 0.69 -20.88 6.45
N GLU A 127 1.99 -20.93 6.16
CA GLU A 127 2.86 -19.75 6.16
C GLU A 127 2.53 -18.78 5.01
N ILE A 128 2.67 -17.47 5.27
CA ILE A 128 2.51 -16.43 4.26
C ILE A 128 3.70 -16.49 3.29
N GLN A 129 3.45 -16.94 2.07
CA GLN A 129 4.50 -17.09 1.05
C GLN A 129 5.04 -15.74 0.54
N GLN A 130 4.19 -14.72 0.46
CA GLN A 130 4.55 -13.45 -0.14
C GLN A 130 4.46 -12.31 0.88
N LYS A 131 5.61 -11.84 1.35
CA LYS A 131 5.68 -10.63 2.19
C LYS A 131 5.81 -9.42 1.28
N THR A 132 4.91 -8.45 1.42
CA THR A 132 4.90 -7.22 0.60
C THR A 132 6.23 -6.47 0.66
N GLU A 133 6.82 -6.33 1.84
CA GLU A 133 8.08 -5.60 2.02
C GLU A 133 9.29 -6.26 1.32
N ASN A 134 9.25 -7.57 1.07
CA ASN A 134 10.28 -8.24 0.25
C ASN A 134 10.24 -7.77 -1.21
N LEU A 135 9.07 -7.41 -1.70
CA LEU A 135 8.86 -7.00 -3.09
C LEU A 135 9.04 -5.50 -3.30
N ILE A 136 8.50 -4.69 -2.42
CA ILE A 136 8.51 -3.23 -2.58
C ILE A 136 9.51 -2.53 -1.67
N GLY A 137 9.92 -3.12 -0.57
CA GLY A 137 10.81 -2.55 0.45
C GLY A 137 10.07 -2.13 1.73
N PRO A 138 10.83 -1.76 2.78
CA PRO A 138 10.28 -1.32 4.05
C PRO A 138 9.42 -0.07 3.92
N TYR A 139 8.22 -0.10 4.47
CA TYR A 139 7.30 1.05 4.41
C TYR A 139 7.84 2.28 5.15
N GLU A 140 8.62 2.11 6.19
CA GLU A 140 9.23 3.23 6.91
C GLU A 140 10.17 4.07 6.04
N LEU A 141 10.95 3.42 5.16
CA LEU A 141 11.76 4.14 4.17
C LEU A 141 10.87 4.85 3.14
N HIS A 142 9.83 4.19 2.63
CA HIS A 142 8.94 4.78 1.65
C HIS A 142 8.15 5.96 2.19
N ASP A 143 7.64 5.88 3.42
CA ASP A 143 6.92 6.96 4.08
C ASP A 143 7.83 8.16 4.34
N PHE A 144 9.09 7.90 4.72
CA PHE A 144 10.12 8.92 4.85
C PHE A 144 10.41 9.61 3.51
N PHE A 145 10.63 8.84 2.44
CA PHE A 145 10.89 9.39 1.11
C PHE A 145 9.71 10.23 0.60
N LEU A 146 8.50 9.71 0.76
CA LEU A 146 7.26 10.38 0.40
C LEU A 146 7.11 11.72 1.11
N TYR A 147 7.32 11.75 2.42
CA TYR A 147 7.20 12.95 3.23
C TYR A 147 8.15 14.03 2.77
N TYR A 148 9.44 13.72 2.62
CA TYR A 148 10.44 14.71 2.24
C TYR A 148 10.30 15.15 0.77
N MET A 149 9.89 14.26 -0.11
CA MET A 149 9.63 14.60 -1.50
C MET A 149 8.43 15.53 -1.65
N LEU A 150 7.30 15.21 -1.04
CA LEU A 150 6.07 15.98 -1.23
C LEU A 150 6.01 17.23 -0.35
N ARG A 151 6.43 17.13 0.90
CA ARG A 151 6.34 18.26 1.84
C ARG A 151 7.37 19.33 1.58
N TYR A 152 8.58 18.94 1.15
CA TYR A 152 9.71 19.86 1.01
C TYR A 152 10.24 19.96 -0.43
N GLY A 153 9.80 19.12 -1.35
CA GLY A 153 10.31 19.11 -2.73
C GLY A 153 11.77 18.67 -2.82
N TYR A 154 12.24 17.85 -1.89
CA TYR A 154 13.65 17.43 -1.89
C TYR A 154 13.93 16.44 -3.00
N THR A 155 15.13 16.58 -3.59
CA THR A 155 15.65 15.67 -4.61
C THR A 155 16.13 14.35 -3.99
N PRO A 156 16.30 13.28 -4.79
CA PRO A 156 16.80 12.00 -4.31
C PRO A 156 18.08 12.10 -3.49
N ARG A 157 19.02 12.92 -3.90
CA ARG A 157 20.29 13.12 -3.16
C ARG A 157 20.05 13.65 -1.75
N LYS A 158 19.19 14.65 -1.61
CA LYS A 158 18.88 15.24 -0.30
C LYS A 158 18.11 14.24 0.56
N ILE A 159 17.14 13.52 -0.01
CA ILE A 159 16.36 12.48 0.68
C ILE A 159 17.29 11.36 1.17
N PHE A 160 18.20 10.90 0.31
CA PHE A 160 19.19 9.88 0.66
C PHE A 160 20.06 10.28 1.85
N MET A 161 20.58 11.51 1.84
CA MET A 161 21.41 12.02 2.95
C MET A 161 20.65 12.04 4.27
N LEU A 162 19.38 12.49 4.24
CA LEU A 162 18.54 12.52 5.42
C LEU A 162 18.17 11.10 5.90
N ALA A 163 17.86 10.19 4.99
CA ALA A 163 17.56 8.80 5.30
C ALA A 163 18.77 8.09 5.92
N LYS A 164 19.98 8.34 5.40
CA LYS A 164 21.22 7.83 5.97
C LYS A 164 21.42 8.29 7.43
N THR A 165 21.06 9.54 7.73
CA THR A 165 21.16 10.06 9.11
C THR A 165 20.09 9.47 10.03
N ALA A 166 18.87 9.27 9.50
CA ALA A 166 17.74 8.78 10.29
C ALA A 166 17.78 7.26 10.55
N PHE A 167 18.28 6.49 9.57
CA PHE A 167 18.21 5.02 9.56
C PHE A 167 19.58 4.35 9.40
N GLY A 168 20.66 5.09 9.60
CA GLY A 168 22.03 4.57 9.33
C GLY A 168 22.44 3.37 10.18
N ASP A 169 21.79 3.15 11.32
CA ASP A 169 22.00 2.00 12.19
C ASP A 169 21.20 0.76 11.73
N GLU A 170 20.17 0.95 10.91
CA GLU A 170 19.26 -0.11 10.48
C GLU A 170 19.48 -0.51 9.01
N TYR A 171 19.80 0.46 8.14
CA TYR A 171 19.95 0.27 6.70
C TYR A 171 21.27 0.83 6.17
N ASP A 172 21.99 0.00 5.45
CA ASP A 172 23.19 0.44 4.73
C ASP A 172 22.86 1.34 3.53
N ASN A 173 23.86 2.03 3.01
CA ASN A 173 23.70 2.94 1.87
C ASN A 173 23.10 2.25 0.65
N LYS A 174 23.53 1.03 0.38
CA LYS A 174 23.07 0.23 -0.77
C LYS A 174 21.57 -0.07 -0.68
N THR A 175 21.09 -0.40 0.51
CA THR A 175 19.67 -0.66 0.79
C THR A 175 18.84 0.60 0.63
N VAL A 176 19.28 1.71 1.22
CA VAL A 176 18.57 3.02 1.08
C VAL A 176 18.52 3.44 -0.39
N LYS A 177 19.64 3.38 -1.11
CA LYS A 177 19.73 3.69 -2.55
C LYS A 177 18.77 2.83 -3.39
N LYS A 178 18.79 1.51 -3.15
CA LYS A 178 17.92 0.54 -3.84
C LYS A 178 16.44 0.92 -3.69
N TRP A 179 16.00 1.17 -2.47
CA TRP A 179 14.59 1.43 -2.22
C TRP A 179 14.16 2.84 -2.61
N LEU A 180 15.05 3.83 -2.50
CA LEU A 180 14.79 5.17 -3.01
C LEU A 180 14.63 5.17 -4.54
N THR A 181 15.51 4.46 -5.25
CA THR A 181 15.41 4.29 -6.71
C THR A 181 14.07 3.63 -7.09
N LYS A 182 13.70 2.56 -6.36
CA LYS A 182 12.43 1.87 -6.58
C LYS A 182 11.23 2.76 -6.27
N PHE A 183 11.29 3.54 -5.19
CA PHE A 183 10.27 4.52 -4.83
C PHE A 183 10.07 5.53 -5.95
N MET A 184 11.13 6.17 -6.45
CA MET A 184 11.04 7.14 -7.54
C MET A 184 10.44 6.54 -8.79
N TRP A 185 10.89 5.35 -9.19
CA TRP A 185 10.32 4.66 -10.35
C TRP A 185 8.83 4.37 -10.17
N ARG A 186 8.42 3.78 -9.04
CA ARG A 186 7.02 3.44 -8.78
C ARG A 186 6.15 4.68 -8.67
N PHE A 187 6.60 5.70 -7.95
CA PHE A 187 5.83 6.92 -7.77
C PHE A 187 5.39 7.55 -9.10
N PHE A 188 6.27 7.58 -10.09
CA PHE A 188 5.93 8.12 -11.41
C PHE A 188 5.15 7.11 -12.25
N SER A 189 5.63 5.88 -12.40
CA SER A 189 5.02 4.88 -13.28
C SER A 189 3.62 4.44 -12.86
N GLN A 190 3.25 4.62 -11.59
CA GLN A 190 1.95 4.24 -11.05
C GLN A 190 0.96 5.41 -10.92
N GLN A 191 1.28 6.56 -11.50
CA GLN A 191 0.39 7.74 -11.43
C GLN A 191 -1.01 7.48 -11.99
N PHE A 192 -1.16 6.66 -13.03
CA PHE A 192 -2.47 6.35 -13.62
C PHE A 192 -3.45 5.76 -12.58
N LYS A 193 -2.95 5.03 -11.58
CA LYS A 193 -3.78 4.52 -10.48
C LYS A 193 -4.28 5.63 -9.57
N ARG A 194 -3.47 6.68 -9.35
CA ARG A 194 -3.85 7.80 -8.48
C ARG A 194 -4.85 8.76 -9.12
N SER A 195 -4.91 8.81 -10.45
CA SER A 195 -5.84 9.69 -11.17
C SER A 195 -7.31 9.39 -10.88
N CYS A 196 -7.64 8.17 -10.44
CA CYS A 196 -8.99 7.72 -10.15
C CYS A 196 -9.21 7.37 -8.66
N LEU A 197 -8.40 7.92 -7.76
CA LEU A 197 -8.57 7.68 -6.33
C LEU A 197 -9.92 8.20 -5.81
N PRO A 198 -10.59 7.45 -4.90
CA PRO A 198 -11.77 7.93 -4.21
C PRO A 198 -11.47 9.13 -3.32
N ASP A 199 -12.52 9.82 -2.90
CA ASP A 199 -12.42 10.86 -1.87
C ASP A 199 -12.03 10.27 -0.52
N GLY A 200 -11.37 11.09 0.30
CA GLY A 200 -10.97 10.73 1.65
C GLY A 200 -10.54 11.96 2.44
N PRO A 201 -10.41 11.85 3.76
CA PRO A 201 -10.01 12.98 4.60
C PRO A 201 -8.51 13.25 4.42
N LYS A 202 -8.15 14.53 4.49
CA LYS A 202 -6.74 14.94 4.64
C LYS A 202 -6.42 15.07 6.12
N VAL A 203 -5.70 14.09 6.66
CA VAL A 203 -5.33 14.04 8.08
C VAL A 203 -3.98 14.73 8.32
N GLY A 204 -2.98 14.44 7.52
CA GLY A 204 -1.63 15.00 7.63
C GLY A 204 -1.35 16.14 6.65
N THR A 205 -0.10 16.55 6.59
CA THR A 205 0.38 17.60 5.67
C THR A 205 0.69 17.10 4.27
N VAL A 206 0.74 15.78 4.08
CA VAL A 206 1.00 15.09 2.80
C VAL A 206 -0.27 14.33 2.40
N SER A 207 -0.68 14.48 1.16
CA SER A 207 -1.80 13.77 0.54
C SER A 207 -1.55 13.62 -0.95
N LEU A 208 -2.16 12.61 -1.56
CA LEU A 208 -2.05 12.30 -2.99
C LEU A 208 -3.39 12.43 -3.72
N SER A 209 -4.36 13.15 -3.13
CA SER A 209 -5.65 13.36 -3.78
C SER A 209 -5.48 14.09 -5.11
N PRO A 210 -5.98 13.55 -6.23
CA PRO A 210 -5.87 14.18 -7.55
C PRO A 210 -6.76 15.42 -7.67
N ARG A 211 -7.65 15.66 -6.72
CA ARG A 211 -8.59 16.79 -6.73
C ARG A 211 -7.98 18.10 -6.21
N GLY A 212 -6.81 18.05 -5.57
CA GLY A 212 -6.18 19.29 -5.07
C GLY A 212 -4.77 19.13 -4.53
N ASP A 213 -4.39 17.97 -4.06
CA ASP A 213 -3.12 17.79 -3.37
C ASP A 213 -1.97 17.39 -4.31
N TRP A 214 -2.23 16.46 -5.24
CA TRP A 214 -1.21 15.99 -6.16
C TRP A 214 -1.78 15.77 -7.57
N ARG A 215 -1.39 16.62 -8.50
CA ARG A 215 -1.75 16.51 -9.93
C ARG A 215 -0.49 16.28 -10.75
N MET A 216 -0.44 15.15 -11.42
CA MET A 216 0.66 14.79 -12.30
C MET A 216 0.11 14.03 -13.52
N PRO A 217 0.62 14.26 -14.74
CA PRO A 217 0.27 13.44 -15.89
C PRO A 217 0.64 11.97 -15.65
N SER A 218 -0.19 11.05 -16.16
CA SER A 218 0.06 9.60 -16.02
C SER A 218 1.27 9.12 -16.80
N ASP A 219 1.73 9.87 -17.78
CA ASP A 219 2.91 9.63 -18.61
C ASP A 219 4.16 10.39 -18.13
N ALA A 220 4.11 11.02 -16.95
CA ALA A 220 5.27 11.67 -16.37
C ALA A 220 6.42 10.67 -16.14
N ALA A 221 7.61 11.01 -16.64
CA ALA A 221 8.77 10.14 -16.58
C ALA A 221 9.63 10.39 -15.34
N SER A 222 10.14 9.32 -14.74
CA SER A 222 11.05 9.35 -13.57
C SER A 222 12.52 9.51 -13.93
N ALA A 223 12.87 9.60 -15.22
CA ALA A 223 14.25 9.48 -15.70
C ALA A 223 15.27 10.38 -15.00
N ILE A 224 14.91 11.65 -14.73
CA ILE A 224 15.79 12.61 -14.06
C ILE A 224 16.10 12.15 -12.62
N TRP A 225 15.08 11.72 -11.87
CA TRP A 225 15.22 11.25 -10.49
C TRP A 225 16.00 9.92 -10.41
N ILE A 226 15.75 8.99 -11.33
CA ILE A 226 16.49 7.74 -11.42
C ILE A 226 17.97 7.99 -11.71
N LYS A 227 18.27 8.88 -12.68
CA LYS A 227 19.65 9.25 -12.99
C LYS A 227 20.37 9.87 -11.77
N GLU A 228 19.68 10.67 -10.98
CA GLU A 228 20.25 11.21 -9.73
C GLU A 228 20.49 10.09 -8.72
N CYS A 229 19.55 9.14 -8.56
CA CYS A 229 19.74 7.97 -7.69
C CYS A 229 20.96 7.12 -8.08
N GLU A 230 21.25 6.96 -9.38
CA GLU A 230 22.42 6.19 -9.87
C GLU A 230 23.74 6.78 -9.35
N THR A 231 23.80 8.10 -9.16
CA THR A 231 25.00 8.80 -8.66
C THR A 231 25.20 8.72 -7.14
N LEU A 232 24.25 8.12 -6.40
CA LEU A 232 24.34 7.99 -4.94
C LEU A 232 25.39 6.94 -4.54
N PRO A 233 26.06 7.12 -3.39
CA PRO A 233 27.02 6.14 -2.89
C PRO A 233 26.34 4.81 -2.53
N GLU A 234 27.14 3.73 -2.59
CA GLU A 234 26.77 2.38 -2.17
C GLU A 234 27.21 2.08 -0.74
#